data_a687cb09074560eb8616268ad607f88d
#
_entry.id   a687cb09074560eb8616268ad607f88d
#
_cell.length_a   1.000
_cell.length_b   1.000
_cell.length_c   1.000
_cell.angle_alpha   90.00
_cell.angle_beta   90.00
_cell.angle_gamma   90.00
#
_symmetry.space_group_name_H-M   'P 1'
#
loop_
_entity.id
_entity.type
_entity.pdbx_description
1 polymer ?
#
loop_
_entity_poly.entity_id
_entity_poly.type
_entity_poly.pdbx_seq_one_letter_code
_entity_poly.pdbx_strand_id
1 'polypeptide(L)'
;MHLEHVNLTVADAERSAAFYSDLLGLHIRWKGDLGDGQPGIHVGDDRAYLALFQAHEPGIVDHDYAHAGINHFGFVVPDLEEARETLVRLGVTNIQWVDVYGPGRRLYFRDPDDYEVELVEY
;
A
#
# COMPACT_ATOMS: atom_id res chain seq x y z
N MET A 1 1.81 13.85 17.44
CA MET A 1 1.75 13.93 15.97
C MET A 1 1.98 12.55 15.39
N HIS A 2 1.28 12.19 14.35
CA HIS A 2 1.49 10.95 13.59
C HIS A 2 1.10 11.20 12.13
N LEU A 3 1.61 10.39 11.23
CA LEU A 3 1.18 10.40 9.85
C LEU A 3 -0.22 9.75 9.78
N GLU A 4 -1.21 10.49 9.31
CA GLU A 4 -2.59 10.01 9.28
C GLU A 4 -2.89 9.20 8.02
N HIS A 5 -2.47 9.68 6.85
CA HIS A 5 -2.80 9.00 5.59
C HIS A 5 -1.75 9.22 4.50
N VAL A 6 -1.80 8.33 3.53
CA VAL A 6 -1.16 8.47 2.23
C VAL A 6 -2.26 8.42 1.17
N ASN A 7 -2.22 9.35 0.21
CA ASN A 7 -3.17 9.36 -0.90
C ASN A 7 -2.53 8.76 -2.13
N LEU A 8 -3.16 7.72 -2.67
CA LEU A 8 -2.72 7.02 -3.87
C LEU A 8 -3.80 7.13 -4.95
N THR A 9 -3.40 7.49 -6.16
CA THR A 9 -4.24 7.31 -7.33
C THR A 9 -4.01 5.91 -7.87
N VAL A 10 -5.08 5.12 -8.02
CA VAL A 10 -5.05 3.70 -8.36
C VAL A 10 -5.95 3.42 -9.56
N ALA A 11 -5.67 2.35 -10.28
CA ALA A 11 -6.48 1.98 -11.46
C ALA A 11 -7.88 1.51 -11.06
N ASP A 12 -8.01 0.81 -9.94
CA ASP A 12 -9.26 0.24 -9.44
C ASP A 12 -9.28 0.32 -7.91
N ALA A 13 -10.05 1.27 -7.38
CA ALA A 13 -10.08 1.54 -5.93
C ALA A 13 -10.61 0.36 -5.11
N GLU A 14 -11.61 -0.39 -5.63
CA GLU A 14 -12.15 -1.57 -4.97
C GLU A 14 -11.12 -2.70 -4.89
N ARG A 15 -10.39 -2.94 -5.98
CA ARG A 15 -9.33 -3.94 -6.03
C ARG A 15 -8.21 -3.61 -5.04
N SER A 16 -7.76 -2.37 -5.03
CA SER A 16 -6.69 -1.95 -4.12
C SER A 16 -7.14 -2.00 -2.66
N ALA A 17 -8.37 -1.58 -2.36
CA ALA A 17 -8.91 -1.68 -1.00
C ALA A 17 -8.98 -3.14 -0.53
N ALA A 18 -9.45 -4.06 -1.38
CA ALA A 18 -9.48 -5.49 -1.06
C ALA A 18 -8.07 -6.05 -0.82
N PHE A 19 -7.11 -5.68 -1.66
CA PHE A 19 -5.72 -6.09 -1.51
C PHE A 19 -5.14 -5.71 -0.13
N TYR A 20 -5.27 -4.44 0.25
CA TYR A 20 -4.73 -3.96 1.53
C TYR A 20 -5.52 -4.49 2.74
N SER A 21 -6.83 -4.67 2.60
CA SER A 21 -7.64 -5.31 3.64
C SER A 21 -7.22 -6.76 3.88
N ASP A 22 -7.01 -7.52 2.81
CA ASP A 22 -6.60 -8.92 2.91
C ASP A 22 -5.17 -9.07 3.44
N LEU A 23 -4.27 -8.20 3.01
CA LEU A 23 -2.87 -8.25 3.43
C LEU A 23 -2.68 -7.85 4.89
N LEU A 24 -3.33 -6.77 5.33
CA LEU A 24 -3.02 -6.09 6.59
C LEU A 24 -4.15 -6.13 7.62
N GLY A 25 -5.28 -6.78 7.30
CA GLY A 25 -6.43 -6.81 8.20
C GLY A 25 -7.10 -5.45 8.37
N LEU A 26 -6.97 -4.57 7.39
CA LEU A 26 -7.57 -3.24 7.42
C LEU A 26 -9.04 -3.29 7.07
N HIS A 27 -9.77 -2.21 7.39
CA HIS A 27 -11.20 -2.07 7.08
C HIS A 27 -11.48 -0.80 6.29
N ILE A 28 -12.62 -0.78 5.61
CA ILE A 28 -13.09 0.42 4.91
C ILE A 28 -13.57 1.44 5.94
N ARG A 29 -12.95 2.60 5.97
CA ARG A 29 -13.32 3.72 6.84
C ARG A 29 -14.32 4.65 6.19
N TRP A 30 -14.22 4.82 4.89
CA TRP A 30 -15.09 5.67 4.10
C TRP A 30 -15.08 5.22 2.64
N LYS A 31 -16.20 5.43 1.97
CA LYS A 31 -16.35 5.14 0.55
C LYS A 31 -17.35 6.12 -0.06
N GLY A 32 -17.03 6.68 -1.21
CA GLY A 32 -17.90 7.64 -1.87
C GLY A 32 -17.41 8.08 -3.24
N ASP A 33 -18.11 9.03 -3.80
CA ASP A 33 -17.76 9.70 -5.05
C ASP A 33 -16.90 10.94 -4.76
N LEU A 34 -15.87 11.17 -5.56
CA LEU A 34 -14.96 12.31 -5.40
C LEU A 34 -15.50 13.61 -6.01
N GLY A 35 -16.73 13.60 -6.52
CA GLY A 35 -17.35 14.76 -7.15
C GLY A 35 -17.24 14.79 -8.68
N ASP A 36 -16.60 13.79 -9.25
CA ASP A 36 -16.32 13.67 -10.69
C ASP A 36 -16.76 12.31 -11.28
N GLY A 37 -17.52 11.53 -10.50
CA GLY A 37 -17.98 10.19 -10.88
C GLY A 37 -16.97 9.09 -10.59
N GLN A 38 -15.79 9.40 -10.07
CA GLN A 38 -14.78 8.40 -9.70
C GLN A 38 -14.89 8.02 -8.22
N PRO A 39 -14.78 6.72 -7.90
CA PRO A 39 -14.81 6.29 -6.51
C PRO A 39 -13.54 6.67 -5.74
N GLY A 40 -13.75 7.01 -4.47
CA GLY A 40 -12.70 7.14 -3.47
C GLY A 40 -12.98 6.22 -2.30
N ILE A 41 -11.94 5.58 -1.77
CA ILE A 41 -12.06 4.65 -0.65
C ILE A 41 -10.96 4.96 0.36
N HIS A 42 -11.33 5.08 1.64
CA HIS A 42 -10.37 5.11 2.73
C HIS A 42 -10.31 3.72 3.37
N VAL A 43 -9.16 3.06 3.31
CA VAL A 43 -8.91 1.76 3.92
C VAL A 43 -7.80 1.88 4.96
N GLY A 44 -8.06 1.44 6.18
CA GLY A 44 -7.09 1.62 7.26
C GLY A 44 -7.55 1.03 8.59
N ASP A 45 -6.95 1.56 9.65
CA ASP A 45 -7.33 1.27 11.03
C ASP A 45 -7.77 2.56 11.74
N ASP A 46 -7.81 2.55 13.07
CA ASP A 46 -8.25 3.70 13.86
C ASP A 46 -7.27 4.88 13.84
N ARG A 47 -6.04 4.66 13.39
CA ARG A 47 -4.96 5.66 13.46
C ARG A 47 -4.55 6.19 12.10
N ALA A 48 -4.51 5.32 11.08
CA ALA A 48 -4.00 5.67 9.77
C ALA A 48 -4.76 4.95 8.65
N TYR A 49 -4.71 5.51 7.46
CA TYR A 49 -5.39 4.93 6.31
C TYR A 49 -4.70 5.27 4.99
N LEU A 50 -5.00 4.48 3.98
CA LEU A 50 -4.74 4.82 2.59
C LEU A 50 -5.99 5.45 2.01
N ALA A 51 -5.85 6.64 1.40
CA ALA A 51 -6.89 7.26 0.59
C ALA A 51 -6.68 6.83 -0.86
N LEU A 52 -7.54 5.96 -1.35
CA LEU A 52 -7.45 5.38 -2.70
C LEU A 52 -8.40 6.12 -3.63
N PHE A 53 -7.84 6.88 -4.56
CA PHE A 53 -8.60 7.65 -5.55
C PHE A 53 -8.49 6.95 -6.89
N GLN A 54 -9.63 6.63 -7.51
CA GLN A 54 -9.61 5.96 -8.81
C GLN A 54 -9.17 6.89 -9.92
N ALA A 55 -8.23 6.43 -10.72
CA ALA A 55 -7.71 7.18 -11.85
C ALA A 55 -8.76 7.36 -12.95
N HIS A 56 -8.70 8.49 -13.66
CA HIS A 56 -9.51 8.73 -14.85
C HIS A 56 -8.96 8.00 -16.08
N GLU A 57 -7.64 7.81 -16.12
CA GLU A 57 -6.93 7.23 -17.26
C GLU A 57 -5.97 6.14 -16.79
N PRO A 58 -5.70 5.12 -17.62
CA PRO A 58 -4.72 4.09 -17.31
C PRO A 58 -3.30 4.66 -17.37
N GLY A 59 -2.39 3.98 -16.65
CA GLY A 59 -0.98 4.31 -16.61
C GLY A 59 -0.51 4.53 -15.18
N ILE A 60 0.78 4.46 -15.01
CA ILE A 60 1.43 4.68 -13.72
C ILE A 60 2.46 5.80 -13.84
N VAL A 61 2.68 6.52 -12.74
CA VAL A 61 3.78 7.45 -12.62
C VAL A 61 4.96 6.69 -12.01
N ASP A 62 5.99 6.50 -12.80
CA ASP A 62 7.23 5.88 -12.34
C ASP A 62 8.08 6.91 -11.59
N HIS A 63 8.81 6.45 -10.56
CA HIS A 63 9.79 7.27 -9.85
C HIS A 63 10.94 6.41 -9.37
N ASP A 64 12.04 7.06 -9.05
CA ASP A 64 13.29 6.41 -8.74
C ASP A 64 13.89 6.95 -7.42
N TYR A 65 15.03 6.39 -7.02
CA TYR A 65 15.77 6.80 -5.83
C TYR A 65 16.83 7.89 -6.13
N ALA A 66 16.98 8.29 -7.37
CA ALA A 66 17.97 9.29 -7.78
C ALA A 66 17.43 10.72 -7.73
N HIS A 67 16.12 10.88 -7.89
CA HIS A 67 15.46 12.18 -7.92
C HIS A 67 14.58 12.40 -6.69
N ALA A 68 14.36 13.65 -6.33
CA ALA A 68 13.48 13.99 -5.22
C ALA A 68 12.04 13.57 -5.51
N GLY A 69 11.43 12.85 -4.58
CA GLY A 69 10.07 12.34 -4.69
C GLY A 69 9.81 11.26 -3.65
N ILE A 70 8.55 10.86 -3.51
CA ILE A 70 8.16 9.72 -2.68
C ILE A 70 8.46 8.45 -3.46
N ASN A 71 9.28 7.54 -2.90
CA ASN A 71 9.60 6.28 -3.56
C ASN A 71 8.86 5.07 -2.98
N HIS A 72 8.54 5.06 -1.70
CA HIS A 72 7.73 4.01 -1.08
C HIS A 72 7.07 4.51 0.21
N PHE A 73 6.17 3.70 0.73
CA PHE A 73 5.61 3.85 2.07
C PHE A 73 5.60 2.48 2.75
N GLY A 74 5.44 2.44 4.07
CA GLY A 74 5.59 1.20 4.81
C GLY A 74 4.61 1.01 5.94
N PHE A 75 4.44 -0.27 6.33
CA PHE A 75 3.62 -0.69 7.45
C PHE A 75 4.42 -1.56 8.42
N VAL A 76 4.14 -1.41 9.70
CA VAL A 76 4.59 -2.35 10.71
C VAL A 76 3.62 -3.52 10.76
N VAL A 77 4.15 -4.73 10.69
CA VAL A 77 3.36 -5.96 10.81
C VAL A 77 3.87 -6.79 11.99
N PRO A 78 2.99 -7.55 12.66
CA PRO A 78 3.40 -8.37 13.80
C PRO A 78 4.18 -9.61 13.41
N ASP A 79 3.98 -10.13 12.19
CA ASP A 79 4.62 -11.34 11.68
C ASP A 79 4.89 -11.19 10.18
N LEU A 80 6.16 -11.03 9.84
CA LEU A 80 6.59 -10.77 8.47
C LEU A 80 6.52 -12.03 7.59
N GLU A 81 6.68 -13.22 8.16
CA GLU A 81 6.53 -14.49 7.42
C GLU A 81 5.07 -14.72 7.04
N GLU A 82 4.14 -14.48 7.95
CA GLU A 82 2.69 -14.56 7.66
C GLU A 82 2.29 -13.56 6.58
N ALA A 83 2.78 -12.33 6.69
CA ALA A 83 2.53 -11.31 5.67
C ALA A 83 3.07 -11.72 4.30
N ARG A 84 4.28 -12.30 4.26
CA ARG A 84 4.86 -12.83 3.02
C ARG A 84 4.01 -13.94 2.41
N GLU A 85 3.54 -14.89 3.22
CA GLU A 85 2.66 -15.97 2.75
C GLU A 85 1.37 -15.40 2.17
N THR A 86 0.80 -14.38 2.80
CA THR A 86 -0.39 -13.68 2.30
C THR A 86 -0.12 -12.99 0.97
N LEU A 87 1.02 -12.30 0.83
CA LEU A 87 1.43 -11.71 -0.44
C LEU A 87 1.50 -12.73 -1.58
N VAL A 88 2.06 -13.91 -1.30
CA VAL A 88 2.13 -15.01 -2.28
C VAL A 88 0.71 -15.47 -2.68
N ARG A 89 -0.19 -15.63 -1.71
CA ARG A 89 -1.60 -16.00 -1.99
C ARG A 89 -2.32 -14.94 -2.81
N LEU A 90 -1.98 -13.67 -2.62
CA LEU A 90 -2.54 -12.54 -3.39
C LEU A 90 -1.92 -12.38 -4.78
N GLY A 91 -0.96 -13.24 -5.15
CA GLY A 91 -0.35 -13.25 -6.48
C GLY A 91 0.86 -12.33 -6.63
N VAL A 92 1.40 -11.78 -5.55
CA VAL A 92 2.61 -10.96 -5.59
C VAL A 92 3.82 -11.85 -5.85
N THR A 93 4.60 -11.53 -6.88
CA THR A 93 5.74 -12.36 -7.32
C THR A 93 7.11 -11.76 -7.00
N ASN A 94 7.19 -10.45 -6.82
CA ASN A 94 8.46 -9.76 -6.59
C ASN A 94 8.54 -9.29 -5.14
N ILE A 95 8.97 -10.19 -4.25
CA ILE A 95 9.13 -9.93 -2.83
C ILE A 95 10.62 -9.92 -2.51
N GLN A 96 11.13 -8.81 -1.98
CA GLN A 96 12.55 -8.63 -1.69
C GLN A 96 12.77 -8.45 -0.19
N TRP A 97 13.56 -9.34 0.41
CA TRP A 97 14.06 -9.17 1.77
C TRP A 97 15.23 -8.20 1.79
N VAL A 98 15.25 -7.32 2.78
CA VAL A 98 16.32 -6.35 2.97
C VAL A 98 16.76 -6.34 4.44
N ASP A 99 18.01 -6.76 4.68
CA ASP A 99 18.59 -6.89 6.03
C ASP A 99 19.74 -5.90 6.29
N VAL A 100 20.01 -5.00 5.34
CA VAL A 100 21.28 -4.26 5.34
C VAL A 100 21.30 -3.00 6.19
N TYR A 101 20.14 -2.54 6.69
CA TYR A 101 20.10 -1.31 7.48
C TYR A 101 18.89 -1.22 8.39
N GLY A 102 19.06 -0.44 9.46
CA GLY A 102 18.00 -0.14 10.41
C GLY A 102 17.66 -1.31 11.35
N PRO A 103 16.89 -1.04 12.38
CA PRO A 103 16.36 -2.07 13.26
C PRO A 103 15.21 -2.83 12.61
N GLY A 104 14.99 -4.06 13.06
CA GLY A 104 13.91 -4.90 12.56
C GLY A 104 14.25 -5.63 11.26
N ARG A 105 13.34 -6.47 10.86
CA ARG A 105 13.37 -7.18 9.58
C ARG A 105 12.40 -6.51 8.64
N ARG A 106 12.70 -6.52 7.33
CA ARG A 106 11.82 -5.88 6.36
C ARG A 106 11.81 -6.60 5.03
N LEU A 107 10.70 -6.42 4.31
CA LEU A 107 10.59 -6.82 2.92
C LEU A 107 9.90 -5.71 2.10
N TYR A 108 10.16 -5.72 0.81
CA TYR A 108 9.55 -4.82 -0.16
C TYR A 108 8.79 -5.63 -1.20
N PHE A 109 7.69 -5.07 -1.67
CA PHE A 109 6.90 -5.63 -2.77
C PHE A 109 6.27 -4.51 -3.60
N ARG A 110 5.68 -4.87 -4.73
CA ARG A 110 4.88 -3.96 -5.55
C ARG A 110 3.40 -4.30 -5.40
N ASP A 111 2.59 -3.29 -5.16
CA ASP A 111 1.14 -3.44 -5.05
C ASP A 111 0.48 -3.60 -6.44
N PRO A 112 -0.86 -3.73 -6.56
CA PRO A 112 -1.52 -3.90 -7.85
C PRO A 112 -1.30 -2.77 -8.86
N ASP A 113 -0.94 -1.57 -8.41
CA ASP A 113 -0.62 -0.41 -9.23
C ASP A 113 0.87 -0.15 -9.36
N ASP A 114 1.69 -1.10 -8.93
CA ASP A 114 3.15 -1.03 -8.98
C ASP A 114 3.76 0.01 -8.01
N TYR A 115 3.02 0.41 -6.98
CA TYR A 115 3.60 1.17 -5.88
C TYR A 115 4.52 0.29 -5.05
N GLU A 116 5.70 0.80 -4.72
CA GLU A 116 6.61 0.12 -3.81
C GLU A 116 6.14 0.25 -2.37
N VAL A 117 6.04 -0.87 -1.68
CA VAL A 117 5.56 -0.93 -0.29
C VAL A 117 6.56 -1.72 0.55
N GLU A 118 6.84 -1.20 1.75
CA GLU A 118 7.67 -1.86 2.76
C GLU A 118 6.80 -2.46 3.86
N LEU A 119 7.10 -3.67 4.27
CA LEU A 119 6.61 -4.25 5.52
C LEU A 119 7.79 -4.44 6.47
N VAL A 120 7.61 -4.05 7.74
CA VAL A 120 8.65 -4.15 8.75
C VAL A 120 8.11 -4.79 10.03
N GLU A 121 8.91 -5.70 10.59
CA GLU A 121 8.69 -6.35 11.90
C GLU A 121 9.84 -5.94 12.82
N TYR A 122 9.50 -5.39 13.98
CA TYR A 122 10.47 -5.02 15.02
C TYR A 122 10.60 -6.07 16.10
#